data_b266e6d5e505209e465cb37db6780abe
#
_entry.id   b266e6d5e505209e465cb37db6780abe
#
_cell.length_a   1.000
_cell.length_b   1.000
_cell.length_c   1.000
_cell.angle_alpha   90.00
_cell.angle_beta   90.00
_cell.angle_gamma   90.00
#
_symmetry.space_group_name_H-M   'P 1'
#
loop_
_entity.id
_entity.type
_entity.pdbx_description
1 polymer ?
#
loop_
_entity_poly.entity_id
_entity_poly.type
_entity_poly.pdbx_seq_one_letter_code
_entity_poly.pdbx_strand_id
1 'polypeptide(L)'
;MIDLVYPPEPAPILPAPTADAPSVKIAHAGEMLPVIRENGIVYAQASRRYCHGGSFLLHPVVHLHIINRNAELYLQKRSMKKDLLPGRWDTAVGGHVDYGEYISEALHREAAEELGFYDYNPIYLGSYVFQSEVEREMVNIFAAVGNFTLHPDAEEVEEGRYWPLDEIEENIGRSIFTPNFEGEFRKIRRSLEALL
;
A
#
# COMPACT_ATOMS: atom_id res chain seq x y z
N MET A 1 -14.73 -6.07 3.57
CA MET A 1 -13.48 -6.32 2.80
C MET A 1 -13.87 -6.94 1.47
N ILE A 2 -13.23 -6.53 0.41
CA ILE A 2 -13.39 -7.18 -0.90
C ILE A 2 -12.45 -8.38 -0.91
N ASP A 3 -13.01 -9.59 -0.94
CA ASP A 3 -12.18 -10.79 -1.04
C ASP A 3 -11.80 -11.04 -2.50
N LEU A 4 -10.56 -11.48 -2.74
CA LEU A 4 -10.12 -11.87 -4.06
C LEU A 4 -10.72 -13.23 -4.44
N VAL A 5 -11.37 -13.27 -5.59
CA VAL A 5 -11.97 -14.49 -6.14
C VAL A 5 -11.12 -14.94 -7.32
N TYR A 6 -10.29 -15.94 -7.09
CA TYR A 6 -9.46 -16.56 -8.12
C TYR A 6 -10.28 -17.54 -8.97
N PRO A 7 -10.00 -17.64 -10.27
CA PRO A 7 -10.58 -18.68 -11.11
C PRO A 7 -10.02 -20.06 -10.71
N PRO A 8 -10.74 -21.16 -11.01
CA PRO A 8 -10.29 -22.53 -10.68
C PRO A 8 -9.01 -22.94 -11.43
N GLU A 9 -8.73 -22.34 -12.56
CA GLU A 9 -7.48 -22.51 -13.32
C GLU A 9 -6.67 -21.21 -13.25
N PRO A 10 -5.33 -21.26 -13.41
CA PRO A 10 -4.50 -20.07 -13.42
C PRO A 10 -5.01 -19.04 -14.43
N ALA A 11 -5.20 -17.80 -13.96
CA ALA A 11 -5.64 -16.71 -14.83
C ALA A 11 -4.60 -16.42 -15.92
N PRO A 12 -5.02 -16.00 -17.12
CA PRO A 12 -4.13 -15.71 -18.23
C PRO A 12 -3.12 -14.60 -17.87
N ILE A 13 -1.88 -14.79 -18.30
CA ILE A 13 -0.82 -13.79 -18.19
C ILE A 13 -1.04 -12.74 -19.29
N LEU A 14 -1.20 -11.49 -18.92
CA LEU A 14 -1.24 -10.41 -19.89
C LEU A 14 0.17 -10.14 -20.42
N PRO A 15 0.32 -9.90 -21.73
CA PRO A 15 1.62 -9.66 -22.34
C PRO A 15 2.31 -8.44 -21.73
N ALA A 16 3.62 -8.56 -21.50
CA ALA A 16 4.43 -7.43 -21.11
C ALA A 16 4.32 -6.29 -22.14
N PRO A 17 4.44 -5.01 -21.74
CA PRO A 17 4.45 -3.90 -22.68
C PRO A 17 5.56 -4.10 -23.69
N THR A 18 5.29 -3.79 -24.97
CA THR A 18 6.32 -3.69 -26.00
C THR A 18 7.34 -2.63 -25.62
N ALA A 19 8.57 -2.75 -26.13
CA ALA A 19 9.78 -2.04 -25.71
C ALA A 19 9.73 -0.48 -25.64
N ASP A 20 8.61 0.13 -25.98
CA ASP A 20 8.40 1.59 -26.01
C ASP A 20 7.80 2.18 -24.71
N ALA A 21 7.60 1.37 -23.65
CA ALA A 21 7.20 1.90 -22.36
C ALA A 21 8.36 2.69 -21.72
N PRO A 22 8.09 3.85 -21.11
CA PRO A 22 9.14 4.67 -20.50
C PRO A 22 9.97 3.82 -19.53
N SER A 23 11.30 3.98 -19.58
CA SER A 23 12.28 3.23 -18.81
C SER A 23 12.30 3.65 -17.33
N VAL A 24 11.16 3.61 -16.68
CA VAL A 24 11.12 3.75 -15.21
C VAL A 24 11.68 2.46 -14.63
N LYS A 25 12.72 2.58 -13.80
CA LYS A 25 13.20 1.46 -13.00
C LYS A 25 12.12 1.15 -11.97
N ILE A 26 11.45 0.02 -12.13
CA ILE A 26 10.44 -0.44 -11.18
C ILE A 26 11.09 -1.54 -10.35
N ALA A 27 11.18 -1.35 -9.04
CA ALA A 27 11.63 -2.37 -8.11
C ALA A 27 10.72 -3.60 -8.27
N HIS A 28 11.29 -4.81 -8.14
CA HIS A 28 10.55 -6.07 -8.27
C HIS A 28 9.71 -6.20 -9.57
N ALA A 29 10.22 -5.65 -10.66
CA ALA A 29 9.50 -5.56 -11.94
C ALA A 29 8.97 -6.88 -12.50
N GLY A 30 9.50 -8.02 -12.04
CA GLY A 30 9.11 -9.38 -12.41
C GLY A 30 8.01 -10.00 -11.55
N GLU A 31 7.63 -9.37 -10.44
CA GLU A 31 6.50 -9.81 -9.61
C GLU A 31 5.22 -9.86 -10.42
N MET A 32 4.43 -10.90 -10.19
CA MET A 32 3.14 -11.09 -10.86
C MET A 32 2.02 -10.69 -9.93
N LEU A 33 1.21 -9.74 -10.38
CA LEU A 33 0.09 -9.20 -9.62
C LEU A 33 -1.24 -9.71 -10.21
N PRO A 34 -2.25 -9.99 -9.38
CA PRO A 34 -3.58 -10.29 -9.86
C PRO A 34 -4.22 -9.05 -10.45
N VAL A 35 -4.78 -9.19 -11.67
CA VAL A 35 -5.57 -8.13 -12.31
C VAL A 35 -7.03 -8.40 -12.01
N ILE A 36 -7.70 -7.44 -11.39
CA ILE A 36 -9.03 -7.62 -10.82
C ILE A 36 -10.08 -6.69 -11.42
N ARG A 37 -11.33 -7.08 -11.26
CA ARG A 37 -12.48 -6.17 -11.36
C ARG A 37 -12.72 -5.49 -10.02
N GLU A 38 -13.49 -4.41 -10.01
CA GLU A 38 -13.79 -3.68 -8.77
C GLU A 38 -14.53 -4.50 -7.70
N ASN A 39 -15.13 -5.62 -8.10
CA ASN A 39 -15.76 -6.58 -7.19
C ASN A 39 -14.82 -7.70 -6.69
N GLY A 40 -13.52 -7.60 -6.93
CA GLY A 40 -12.51 -8.56 -6.44
C GLY A 40 -12.30 -9.78 -7.32
N ILE A 41 -13.04 -9.94 -8.44
CA ILE A 41 -12.84 -11.08 -9.34
C ILE A 41 -11.51 -10.92 -10.08
N VAL A 42 -10.61 -11.89 -9.86
CA VAL A 42 -9.34 -12.01 -10.58
C VAL A 42 -9.64 -12.59 -11.98
N TYR A 43 -9.27 -11.88 -13.01
CA TYR A 43 -9.51 -12.33 -14.40
C TYR A 43 -8.24 -12.48 -15.24
N ALA A 44 -7.11 -11.96 -14.74
CA ALA A 44 -5.81 -12.06 -15.37
C ALA A 44 -4.69 -11.91 -14.33
N GLN A 45 -3.46 -12.09 -14.75
CA GLN A 45 -2.25 -11.72 -14.02
C GLN A 45 -1.33 -10.92 -14.92
N ALA A 46 -0.58 -9.99 -14.35
CA ALA A 46 0.34 -9.14 -15.08
C ALA A 46 1.59 -8.84 -14.23
N SER A 47 2.72 -8.59 -14.88
CA SER A 47 3.91 -8.15 -14.15
C SER A 47 3.68 -6.78 -13.51
N ARG A 48 4.27 -6.55 -12.34
CA ARG A 48 4.28 -5.26 -11.67
C ARG A 48 4.70 -4.12 -12.62
N ARG A 49 5.73 -4.37 -13.44
CA ARG A 49 6.16 -3.42 -14.46
C ARG A 49 5.04 -3.03 -15.43
N TYR A 50 4.19 -3.97 -15.82
CA TYR A 50 3.07 -3.69 -16.71
C TYR A 50 1.96 -2.90 -15.99
N CYS A 51 1.66 -3.26 -14.75
CA CYS A 51 0.66 -2.55 -13.95
C CYS A 51 1.03 -1.09 -13.70
N HIS A 52 2.32 -0.80 -13.46
CA HIS A 52 2.85 0.55 -13.18
C HIS A 52 3.37 1.29 -14.44
N GLY A 53 3.19 0.71 -15.62
CA GLY A 53 3.69 1.28 -16.89
C GLY A 53 2.65 2.03 -17.71
N GLY A 54 1.56 2.54 -17.09
CA GLY A 54 0.48 3.26 -17.79
C GLY A 54 -0.58 2.34 -18.38
N SER A 55 -0.63 1.06 -17.97
CA SER A 55 -1.67 0.11 -18.40
C SER A 55 -3.02 0.36 -17.75
N PHE A 56 -3.06 1.01 -16.59
CA PHE A 56 -4.24 1.22 -15.76
C PHE A 56 -4.98 -0.08 -15.39
N LEU A 57 -4.27 -1.21 -15.41
CA LEU A 57 -4.79 -2.47 -14.93
C LEU A 57 -5.04 -2.38 -13.44
N LEU A 58 -6.29 -2.63 -13.03
CA LEU A 58 -6.64 -2.59 -11.61
C LEU A 58 -6.04 -3.79 -10.90
N HIS A 59 -5.19 -3.54 -9.91
CA HIS A 59 -4.55 -4.55 -9.06
C HIS A 59 -4.68 -4.18 -7.59
N PRO A 60 -4.75 -5.15 -6.67
CA PRO A 60 -4.96 -4.88 -5.25
C PRO A 60 -3.64 -4.52 -4.56
N VAL A 61 -3.75 -3.60 -3.61
CA VAL A 61 -2.69 -3.25 -2.66
C VAL A 61 -3.26 -3.22 -1.24
N VAL A 62 -2.40 -3.35 -0.25
CA VAL A 62 -2.73 -3.27 1.18
C VAL A 62 -2.03 -2.07 1.81
N HIS A 63 -2.77 -1.33 2.65
CA HIS A 63 -2.22 -0.28 3.49
C HIS A 63 -2.54 -0.57 4.95
N LEU A 64 -1.53 -0.51 5.82
CA LEU A 64 -1.70 -0.63 7.26
C LEU A 64 -1.37 0.68 7.96
N HIS A 65 -2.32 1.19 8.72
CA HIS A 65 -2.14 2.31 9.63
C HIS A 65 -1.96 1.81 11.05
N ILE A 66 -0.90 2.22 11.72
CA ILE A 66 -0.61 1.84 13.11
C ILE A 66 -0.84 3.07 13.98
N ILE A 67 -1.85 3.02 14.85
CA ILE A 67 -2.22 4.12 15.72
C ILE A 67 -2.09 3.71 17.19
N ASN A 68 -1.47 4.57 18.00
CA ASN A 68 -1.38 4.36 19.43
C ASN A 68 -2.54 5.03 20.19
N ARG A 69 -2.65 4.76 21.50
CA ARG A 69 -3.72 5.31 22.35
C ARG A 69 -3.57 6.82 22.65
N ASN A 70 -2.47 7.44 22.23
CA ASN A 70 -2.26 8.89 22.33
C ASN A 70 -2.74 9.63 21.08
N ALA A 71 -3.46 8.97 20.18
CA ALA A 71 -3.86 9.49 18.88
C ALA A 71 -2.67 9.91 18.00
N GLU A 72 -1.62 9.10 18.01
CA GLU A 72 -0.45 9.27 17.16
C GLU A 72 -0.38 8.14 16.15
N LEU A 73 -0.20 8.48 14.88
CA LEU A 73 -0.12 7.57 13.74
C LEU A 73 1.35 7.31 13.39
N TYR A 74 1.75 6.04 13.30
CA TYR A 74 3.08 5.70 12.83
C TYR A 74 3.17 5.90 11.33
N LEU A 75 4.16 6.67 10.89
CA LEU A 75 4.48 6.87 9.48
C LEU A 75 5.92 6.47 9.22
N GLN A 76 6.17 5.99 8.02
CA GLN A 76 7.51 5.70 7.52
C GLN A 76 7.97 6.78 6.54
N LYS A 77 9.23 7.15 6.63
CA LYS A 77 9.89 8.01 5.67
C LYS A 77 10.51 7.13 4.58
N ARG A 78 10.09 7.35 3.36
CA ARG A 78 10.56 6.59 2.20
C ARG A 78 12.06 6.76 2.01
N SER A 79 12.77 5.65 1.79
CA SER A 79 14.20 5.68 1.51
C SER A 79 14.53 6.63 0.37
N MET A 80 15.66 7.34 0.49
CA MET A 80 16.18 8.21 -0.59
C MET A 80 16.57 7.44 -1.85
N LYS A 81 16.62 6.10 -1.78
CA LYS A 81 16.87 5.20 -2.92
C LYS A 81 15.62 4.89 -3.75
N LYS A 82 14.42 5.24 -3.25
CA LYS A 82 13.15 5.00 -3.97
C LYS A 82 13.06 5.91 -5.20
N ASP A 83 12.60 5.36 -6.31
CA ASP A 83 12.45 6.07 -7.59
C ASP A 83 11.33 7.12 -7.55
N LEU A 84 10.28 6.88 -6.75
CA LEU A 84 9.14 7.78 -6.61
C LEU A 84 9.07 8.38 -5.20
N LEU A 85 8.96 9.70 -5.13
CA LEU A 85 8.77 10.48 -3.90
C LEU A 85 9.75 10.11 -2.77
N PRO A 86 11.09 10.06 -3.02
CA PRO A 86 12.06 9.75 -1.99
C PRO A 86 12.02 10.79 -0.86
N GLY A 87 12.25 10.35 0.37
CA GLY A 87 12.32 11.18 1.57
C GLY A 87 10.98 11.75 2.04
N ARG A 88 9.85 11.40 1.40
CA ARG A 88 8.52 11.76 1.89
C ARG A 88 8.01 10.75 2.91
N TRP A 89 7.16 11.22 3.80
CA TRP A 89 6.47 10.37 4.76
C TRP A 89 5.24 9.73 4.13
N ASP A 90 5.02 8.47 4.47
CA ASP A 90 3.96 7.63 3.91
C ASP A 90 3.31 6.78 5.00
N THR A 91 2.28 6.01 4.65
CA THR A 91 1.64 5.07 5.57
C THR A 91 2.63 4.09 6.19
N ALA A 92 2.25 3.50 7.34
CA ALA A 92 3.14 2.60 8.08
C ALA A 92 3.60 1.39 7.26
N VAL A 93 2.70 0.77 6.49
CA VAL A 93 2.99 -0.33 5.56
C VAL A 93 2.18 -0.13 4.30
N GLY A 94 2.80 -0.34 3.15
CA GLY A 94 2.11 -0.29 1.87
C GLY A 94 2.74 -1.24 0.85
N GLY A 95 1.98 -2.25 0.43
CA GLY A 95 2.50 -3.25 -0.48
C GLY A 95 1.49 -3.86 -1.42
N HIS A 96 1.98 -4.62 -2.40
CA HIS A 96 1.18 -5.30 -3.40
C HIS A 96 0.71 -6.66 -2.89
N VAL A 97 -0.39 -7.11 -3.46
CA VAL A 97 -0.83 -8.49 -3.30
C VAL A 97 -0.25 -9.31 -4.45
N ASP A 98 0.50 -10.35 -4.15
CA ASP A 98 1.06 -11.23 -5.16
C ASP A 98 -0.01 -12.13 -5.79
N TYR A 99 0.20 -12.54 -7.05
CA TYR A 99 -0.72 -13.47 -7.69
C TYR A 99 -0.79 -14.80 -6.93
N GLY A 100 -1.99 -15.17 -6.51
CA GLY A 100 -2.25 -16.37 -5.70
C GLY A 100 -2.34 -16.10 -4.20
N GLU A 101 -2.02 -14.89 -3.76
CA GLU A 101 -2.11 -14.45 -2.37
C GLU A 101 -3.48 -13.81 -2.08
N TYR A 102 -3.94 -13.91 -0.85
CA TYR A 102 -5.13 -13.19 -0.38
C TYR A 102 -4.73 -11.86 0.29
N ILE A 103 -5.69 -10.93 0.36
CA ILE A 103 -5.48 -9.58 0.96
C ILE A 103 -4.88 -9.67 2.37
N SER A 104 -5.37 -10.60 3.21
CA SER A 104 -4.88 -10.78 4.58
C SER A 104 -3.45 -11.33 4.63
N GLU A 105 -3.10 -12.20 3.71
CA GLU A 105 -1.74 -12.78 3.61
C GLU A 105 -0.74 -11.69 3.22
N ALA A 106 -1.06 -10.92 2.17
CA ALA A 106 -0.26 -9.77 1.74
C ALA A 106 -0.04 -8.77 2.86
N LEU A 107 -1.11 -8.43 3.61
CA LEU A 107 -1.02 -7.50 4.73
C LEU A 107 -0.02 -7.97 5.79
N HIS A 108 -0.06 -9.24 6.18
CA HIS A 108 0.86 -9.78 7.17
C HIS A 108 2.29 -9.93 6.65
N ARG A 109 2.46 -10.31 5.38
CA ARG A 109 3.78 -10.41 4.73
C ARG A 109 4.43 -9.03 4.66
N GLU A 110 3.76 -8.02 4.14
CA GLU A 110 4.30 -6.65 4.00
C GLU A 110 4.63 -6.03 5.37
N ALA A 111 3.75 -6.21 6.37
CA ALA A 111 4.02 -5.73 7.73
C ALA A 111 5.26 -6.41 8.36
N ALA A 112 5.47 -7.69 8.08
CA ALA A 112 6.64 -8.43 8.53
C ALA A 112 7.91 -7.97 7.81
N GLU A 113 7.85 -7.78 6.49
CA GLU A 113 8.98 -7.37 5.65
C GLU A 113 9.42 -5.94 5.93
N GLU A 114 8.50 -4.98 5.95
CA GLU A 114 8.83 -3.56 6.13
C GLU A 114 9.11 -3.17 7.58
N LEU A 115 8.40 -3.75 8.56
CA LEU A 115 8.46 -3.31 9.97
C LEU A 115 8.80 -4.40 10.98
N GLY A 116 9.07 -5.65 10.56
CA GLY A 116 9.22 -6.76 11.50
C GLY A 116 7.98 -6.93 12.39
N PHE A 117 6.78 -6.65 11.89
CA PHE A 117 5.55 -6.56 12.65
C PHE A 117 4.66 -7.77 12.41
N TYR A 118 4.54 -8.66 13.42
CA TYR A 118 3.90 -9.97 13.29
C TYR A 118 2.65 -10.16 14.14
N ASP A 119 2.60 -9.55 15.34
CA ASP A 119 1.55 -9.82 16.34
C ASP A 119 0.62 -8.60 16.48
N TYR A 120 -0.42 -8.58 15.67
CA TYR A 120 -1.45 -7.55 15.69
C TYR A 120 -2.78 -8.07 15.14
N ASN A 121 -3.86 -7.38 15.51
CA ASN A 121 -5.19 -7.66 14.99
C ASN A 121 -5.58 -6.57 13.99
N PRO A 122 -5.59 -6.84 12.69
CA PRO A 122 -5.96 -5.86 11.68
C PRO A 122 -7.46 -5.55 11.73
N ILE A 123 -7.78 -4.26 11.74
CA ILE A 123 -9.14 -3.73 11.66
C ILE A 123 -9.33 -3.17 10.25
N TYR A 124 -10.25 -3.73 9.48
CA TYR A 124 -10.55 -3.24 8.15
C TYR A 124 -11.29 -1.90 8.21
N LEU A 125 -10.78 -0.89 7.54
CA LEU A 125 -11.35 0.46 7.49
C LEU A 125 -12.13 0.75 6.19
N GLY A 126 -11.82 0.03 5.11
CA GLY A 126 -12.47 0.25 3.83
C GLY A 126 -11.55 -0.05 2.64
N SER A 127 -12.09 0.16 1.44
CA SER A 127 -11.30 0.14 0.21
C SER A 127 -11.73 1.25 -0.74
N TYR A 128 -10.82 1.66 -1.62
CA TYR A 128 -11.10 2.62 -2.67
C TYR A 128 -10.19 2.37 -3.88
N VAL A 129 -10.59 2.86 -5.03
CA VAL A 129 -9.73 2.85 -6.20
C VAL A 129 -8.90 4.13 -6.20
N PHE A 130 -7.58 3.95 -6.19
CA PHE A 130 -6.60 5.00 -6.45
C PHE A 130 -6.20 4.95 -7.90
N GLN A 131 -6.03 6.10 -8.52
CA GLN A 131 -5.49 6.21 -9.87
C GLN A 131 -4.52 7.38 -9.94
N SER A 132 -3.31 7.09 -10.37
CA SER A 132 -2.28 8.06 -10.70
C SER A 132 -2.21 8.28 -12.22
N GLU A 133 -1.13 8.91 -12.69
CA GLU A 133 -0.88 9.08 -14.13
C GLU A 133 -0.43 7.78 -14.82
N VAL A 134 0.01 6.78 -14.05
CA VAL A 134 0.66 5.56 -14.60
C VAL A 134 0.07 4.25 -14.09
N GLU A 135 -0.77 4.27 -13.04
CA GLU A 135 -1.27 3.06 -12.38
C GLU A 135 -2.69 3.21 -11.86
N ARG A 136 -3.33 2.10 -11.57
CA ARG A 136 -4.65 2.03 -10.96
C ARG A 136 -4.70 0.91 -9.92
N GLU A 137 -4.92 1.25 -8.67
CA GLU A 137 -4.85 0.35 -7.53
C GLU A 137 -6.19 0.24 -6.80
N MET A 138 -6.53 -0.95 -6.34
CA MET A 138 -7.58 -1.18 -5.34
C MET A 138 -6.90 -1.20 -3.96
N VAL A 139 -6.93 -0.07 -3.30
CA VAL A 139 -6.32 0.08 -1.98
C VAL A 139 -7.26 -0.51 -0.93
N ASN A 140 -6.74 -1.48 -0.15
CA ASN A 140 -7.42 -2.07 1.00
C ASN A 140 -6.79 -1.55 2.28
N ILE A 141 -7.55 -0.80 3.08
CA ILE A 141 -7.05 -0.05 4.22
C ILE A 141 -7.35 -0.80 5.51
N PHE A 142 -6.31 -0.95 6.33
CA PHE A 142 -6.40 -1.57 7.65
C PHE A 142 -5.77 -0.67 8.71
N ALA A 143 -6.19 -0.89 9.96
CA ALA A 143 -5.58 -0.28 11.14
C ALA A 143 -5.17 -1.35 12.15
N ALA A 144 -4.09 -1.06 12.90
CA ALA A 144 -3.72 -1.76 14.13
C ALA A 144 -3.63 -0.72 15.26
N VAL A 145 -4.27 -1.03 16.40
CA VAL A 145 -4.35 -0.11 17.55
C VAL A 145 -3.52 -0.65 18.70
N GLY A 146 -2.52 0.08 19.13
CA GLY A 146 -1.66 -0.31 20.26
C GLY A 146 -0.31 0.39 20.29
N ASN A 147 0.45 0.09 21.34
CA ASN A 147 1.84 0.51 21.44
C ASN A 147 2.71 -0.66 21.02
N PHE A 148 3.26 -0.60 19.83
CA PHE A 148 4.05 -1.67 19.24
C PHE A 148 5.52 -1.30 19.16
N THR A 149 6.39 -2.30 19.30
CA THR A 149 7.79 -2.17 18.94
C THR A 149 7.96 -2.57 17.48
N LEU A 150 8.38 -1.63 16.66
CA LEU A 150 8.53 -1.81 15.23
C LEU A 150 10.02 -1.79 14.87
N HIS A 151 10.39 -2.61 13.89
CA HIS A 151 11.76 -2.76 13.41
C HIS A 151 11.82 -2.49 11.89
N PRO A 152 11.83 -1.20 11.48
CA PRO A 152 11.84 -0.83 10.07
C PRO A 152 13.04 -1.43 9.34
N ASP A 153 12.82 -1.98 8.15
CA ASP A 153 13.90 -2.40 7.26
C ASP A 153 14.62 -1.16 6.71
N ALA A 154 15.90 -1.02 7.02
CA ALA A 154 16.73 0.12 6.63
C ALA A 154 16.95 0.25 5.10
N GLU A 155 16.68 -0.78 4.31
CA GLU A 155 16.72 -0.67 2.85
C GLU A 155 15.47 -0.02 2.28
N GLU A 156 14.30 -0.25 2.90
CA GLU A 156 13.01 0.25 2.47
C GLU A 156 12.63 1.58 3.14
N VAL A 157 12.97 1.73 4.41
CA VAL A 157 12.53 2.81 5.30
C VAL A 157 13.74 3.57 5.83
N GLU A 158 13.80 4.88 5.60
CA GLU A 158 14.88 5.72 6.11
C GLU A 158 14.67 6.07 7.60
N GLU A 159 13.43 6.32 7.98
CA GLU A 159 13.02 6.72 9.33
C GLU A 159 11.56 6.33 9.57
N GLY A 160 11.23 5.96 10.79
CA GLY A 160 9.86 5.75 11.22
C GLY A 160 9.58 6.44 12.54
N ARG A 161 8.45 7.14 12.67
CA ARG A 161 8.02 7.74 13.92
C ARG A 161 6.51 7.88 14.04
N TYR A 162 6.06 8.06 15.26
CA TYR A 162 4.68 8.44 15.53
C TYR A 162 4.47 9.94 15.33
N TRP A 163 3.37 10.28 14.68
CA TRP A 163 2.93 11.64 14.40
C TRP A 163 1.57 11.87 15.05
N PRO A 164 1.39 12.92 15.88
CA PRO A 164 0.07 13.34 16.31
C PRO A 164 -0.85 13.63 15.11
N LEU A 165 -2.10 13.18 15.17
CA LEU A 165 -3.05 13.37 14.05
C LEU A 165 -3.21 14.85 13.66
N ASP A 166 -3.15 15.76 14.63
CA ASP A 166 -3.25 17.20 14.37
C ASP A 166 -1.99 17.74 13.68
N GLU A 167 -0.78 17.23 14.04
CA GLU A 167 0.47 17.58 13.34
C GLU A 167 0.42 17.13 11.87
N ILE A 168 -0.15 15.95 11.60
CA ILE A 168 -0.36 15.49 10.22
C ILE A 168 -1.26 16.46 9.48
N GLU A 169 -2.42 16.81 10.05
CA GLU A 169 -3.38 17.74 9.43
C GLU A 169 -2.77 19.09 9.09
N GLU A 170 -1.98 19.67 10.00
CA GLU A 170 -1.31 20.95 9.80
C GLU A 170 -0.27 20.92 8.68
N ASN A 171 0.29 19.75 8.39
CA ASN A 171 1.35 19.57 7.40
C ASN A 171 0.87 19.04 6.04
N ILE A 172 -0.42 18.74 5.90
CA ILE A 172 -1.01 18.36 4.61
C ILE A 172 -0.85 19.49 3.57
N GLY A 173 -0.44 19.12 2.36
CA GLY A 173 -0.23 20.06 1.25
C GLY A 173 1.13 20.78 1.27
N ARG A 174 1.98 20.49 2.26
CA ARG A 174 3.33 21.09 2.38
C ARG A 174 4.43 20.25 1.75
N SER A 175 4.08 19.26 0.98
CA SER A 175 5.02 18.33 0.34
C SER A 175 5.88 17.50 1.31
N ILE A 176 5.40 17.31 2.53
CA ILE A 176 6.03 16.46 3.55
C ILE A 176 5.60 15.01 3.35
N PHE A 177 4.33 14.79 3.05
CA PHE A 177 3.75 13.48 2.84
C PHE A 177 3.62 13.13 1.37
N THR A 178 3.43 11.84 1.07
CA THR A 178 3.05 11.42 -0.27
C THR A 178 1.62 11.87 -0.58
N PRO A 179 1.29 12.22 -1.84
CA PRO A 179 -0.07 12.62 -2.22
C PRO A 179 -1.10 11.53 -1.95
N ASN A 180 -0.69 10.23 -2.07
CA ASN A 180 -1.56 9.11 -1.78
C ASN A 180 -1.93 9.08 -0.29
N PHE A 181 -0.93 9.16 0.60
CA PHE A 181 -1.16 9.23 2.05
C PHE A 181 -2.05 10.43 2.42
N GLU A 182 -1.78 11.62 1.90
CA GLU A 182 -2.60 12.81 2.21
C GLU A 182 -4.06 12.62 1.82
N GLY A 183 -4.31 12.05 0.63
CA GLY A 183 -5.65 11.75 0.15
C GLY A 183 -6.35 10.67 0.97
N GLU A 184 -5.63 9.64 1.40
CA GLU A 184 -6.13 8.56 2.23
C GLU A 184 -6.40 9.01 3.66
N PHE A 185 -5.47 9.72 4.29
CA PHE A 185 -5.62 10.24 5.65
C PHE A 185 -6.91 11.05 5.82
N ARG A 186 -7.24 11.94 4.87
CA ARG A 186 -8.49 12.69 4.89
C ARG A 186 -9.74 11.81 4.88
N LYS A 187 -9.68 10.63 4.26
CA LYS A 187 -10.81 9.68 4.22
C LYS A 187 -10.96 8.92 5.54
N ILE A 188 -9.83 8.52 6.15
CA ILE A 188 -9.84 7.59 7.27
C ILE A 188 -9.69 8.24 8.65
N ARG A 189 -9.29 9.52 8.74
CA ARG A 189 -9.02 10.20 10.02
C ARG A 189 -10.10 9.95 11.07
N ARG A 190 -11.37 10.16 10.70
CA ARG A 190 -12.49 9.94 11.63
C ARG A 190 -12.64 8.48 12.06
N SER A 191 -12.34 7.55 11.16
CA SER A 191 -12.36 6.12 11.47
C SER A 191 -11.24 5.76 12.43
N LEU A 192 -10.05 6.33 12.27
CA LEU A 192 -8.92 6.14 13.18
C LEU A 192 -9.24 6.70 14.58
N GLU A 193 -9.80 7.92 14.67
CA GLU A 193 -10.22 8.52 15.94
C GLU A 193 -11.28 7.68 16.67
N ALA A 194 -12.18 7.04 15.92
CA ALA A 194 -13.23 6.18 16.48
C ALA A 194 -12.73 4.83 17.03
N LEU A 195 -11.47 4.47 16.78
CA LEU A 195 -10.84 3.26 17.30
C LEU A 195 -10.20 3.46 18.69
N LEU A 196 -10.07 4.70 19.14
CA LEU A 196 -9.40 5.08 20.39
C LEU A 196 -10.37 5.19 21.55
#